data_369a34aa572605cbec319cbfb885b41c
#
_entry.id   369a34aa572605cbec319cbfb885b41c
#
_cell.length_a   1.000
_cell.length_b   1.000
_cell.length_c   1.000
_cell.angle_alpha   90.00
_cell.angle_beta   90.00
_cell.angle_gamma   90.00
#
_symmetry.space_group_name_H-M   'P 1'
#
loop_
_entity.id
_entity.type
_entity.pdbx_description
1 polymer ?
#
loop_
_entity_poly.entity_id
_entity_poly.type
_entity_poly.pdbx_seq_one_letter_code
_entity_poly.pdbx_strand_id
1 'polypeptide(L)'
;MKTSRIIILILAIFALALAVSPALGQKTESGIAVPKYDRAAEATYKGTVEEVRDRQCPVSGGMGSHLILRLSASKTIEVHLASTKFVKAYDLVFSKGDVVTVVGTKVQFEGVETIFAREITRGGETFVFRDKDGAPIW
;
A
#
# COMPACT_ATOMS: atom_id res chain seq x y z
N MET A 1 61.80 41.36 4.34
CA MET A 1 61.61 39.99 3.84
C MET A 1 60.91 39.03 4.79
N LYS A 2 60.70 39.34 6.06
CA LYS A 2 59.98 38.44 6.97
C LYS A 2 58.46 38.58 6.96
N THR A 3 57.92 39.68 6.48
CA THR A 3 56.46 39.93 6.42
C THR A 3 55.75 39.24 5.25
N SER A 4 56.46 38.94 4.16
CA SER A 4 55.87 38.33 2.96
C SER A 4 55.55 36.82 3.15
N ARG A 5 56.27 36.14 4.06
CA ARG A 5 56.06 34.71 4.31
C ARG A 5 54.86 34.46 5.23
N ILE A 6 54.50 35.39 6.10
CA ILE A 6 53.36 35.27 7.01
C ILE A 6 52.05 35.49 6.27
N ILE A 7 52.04 36.39 5.30
CA ILE A 7 50.81 36.67 4.48
C ILE A 7 50.44 35.48 3.63
N ILE A 8 51.45 34.76 3.08
CA ILE A 8 51.19 33.56 2.26
C ILE A 8 50.66 32.41 3.10
N LEU A 9 51.07 32.29 4.35
CA LEU A 9 50.56 31.22 5.26
C LEU A 9 49.10 31.46 5.69
N ILE A 10 48.71 32.73 5.86
CA ILE A 10 47.32 33.08 6.23
C ILE A 10 46.36 32.86 5.06
N LEU A 11 46.79 33.13 3.83
CA LEU A 11 46.00 32.86 2.62
C LEU A 11 45.79 31.35 2.35
N ALA A 12 46.77 30.52 2.71
CA ALA A 12 46.68 29.06 2.54
C ALA A 12 45.69 28.41 3.56
N ILE A 13 45.53 28.99 4.74
CA ILE A 13 44.60 28.48 5.75
C ILE A 13 43.14 28.88 5.42
N PHE A 14 42.94 30.02 4.74
CA PHE A 14 41.60 30.48 4.40
C PHE A 14 40.98 29.72 3.18
N ALA A 15 41.83 29.14 2.34
CA ALA A 15 41.37 28.36 1.17
C ALA A 15 40.91 26.94 1.51
N LEU A 16 41.20 26.42 2.71
CA LEU A 16 40.84 25.05 3.11
C LEU A 16 39.51 24.96 3.89
N ALA A 17 38.87 26.09 4.19
CA ALA A 17 37.64 26.13 4.98
C ALA A 17 36.33 26.12 4.15
N LEU A 18 36.40 26.03 2.82
CA LEU A 18 35.24 26.19 1.91
C LEU A 18 34.76 24.89 1.26
N ALA A 19 35.19 23.73 1.75
CA ALA A 19 34.81 22.44 1.14
C ALA A 19 34.06 21.52 2.11
N VAL A 20 33.30 22.08 3.07
CA VAL A 20 32.28 21.29 3.78
C VAL A 20 30.93 21.73 3.25
N SER A 21 30.56 21.19 2.09
CA SER A 21 29.16 21.18 1.68
C SER A 21 28.41 20.27 2.63
N PRO A 22 27.39 20.75 3.37
CA PRO A 22 26.49 19.85 4.04
C PRO A 22 25.79 19.06 2.93
N ALA A 23 26.07 17.79 2.81
CA ALA A 23 25.22 16.86 2.09
C ALA A 23 23.88 16.91 2.82
N LEU A 24 22.97 17.75 2.33
CA LEU A 24 21.55 17.65 2.63
C LEU A 24 21.15 16.26 2.16
N GLY A 25 21.13 15.32 3.10
CA GLY A 25 20.56 14.01 2.87
C GLY A 25 19.13 14.22 2.40
N GLN A 26 18.90 14.06 1.11
CA GLN A 26 17.56 13.89 0.58
C GLN A 26 17.03 12.65 1.28
N LYS A 27 16.11 12.84 2.24
CA LYS A 27 15.23 11.80 2.71
C LYS A 27 14.46 11.36 1.46
N THR A 28 14.92 10.31 0.82
CA THR A 28 14.07 9.54 -0.07
C THR A 28 12.96 9.00 0.80
N GLU A 29 11.79 9.61 0.72
CA GLU A 29 10.58 8.95 1.18
C GLU A 29 10.52 7.67 0.35
N SER A 30 10.85 6.56 0.99
CA SER A 30 10.59 5.23 0.44
C SER A 30 9.09 5.08 0.41
N GLY A 31 8.46 5.58 -0.64
CA GLY A 31 7.06 5.34 -0.91
C GLY A 31 6.87 3.83 -0.96
N ILE A 32 5.99 3.29 -0.13
CA ILE A 32 5.64 1.88 -0.16
C ILE A 32 5.14 1.59 -1.57
N ALA A 33 5.85 0.72 -2.29
CA ALA A 33 5.45 0.32 -3.63
C ALA A 33 4.12 -0.43 -3.55
N VAL A 34 3.09 0.11 -4.18
CA VAL A 34 1.78 -0.54 -4.27
C VAL A 34 1.82 -1.53 -5.43
N PRO A 35 1.60 -2.84 -5.19
CA PRO A 35 1.52 -3.82 -6.24
C PRO A 35 0.42 -3.49 -7.24
N LYS A 36 0.66 -3.78 -8.51
CA LYS A 36 -0.36 -3.64 -9.55
C LYS A 36 -1.33 -4.81 -9.51
N TYR A 37 -2.57 -4.55 -9.86
CA TYR A 37 -3.54 -5.60 -10.11
C TYR A 37 -3.16 -6.35 -11.39
N ASP A 38 -3.07 -7.67 -11.31
CA ASP A 38 -2.73 -8.53 -12.46
C ASP A 38 -3.94 -9.39 -12.85
N ARG A 39 -4.57 -9.05 -13.96
CA ARG A 39 -5.71 -9.81 -14.49
C ARG A 39 -5.34 -11.25 -14.87
N ALA A 40 -4.11 -11.48 -15.31
CA ALA A 40 -3.66 -12.83 -15.68
C ALA A 40 -3.47 -13.75 -14.45
N ALA A 41 -3.22 -13.16 -13.28
CA ALA A 41 -3.09 -13.86 -12.01
C ALA A 41 -4.39 -13.88 -11.19
N GLU A 42 -5.50 -13.43 -11.75
CA GLU A 42 -6.80 -13.42 -11.08
C GLU A 42 -7.28 -14.85 -10.79
N ALA A 43 -7.77 -15.04 -9.56
CA ALA A 43 -8.33 -16.32 -9.13
C ALA A 43 -9.57 -16.09 -8.26
N THR A 44 -10.28 -17.17 -7.98
CA THR A 44 -11.48 -17.19 -7.16
C THR A 44 -11.17 -17.84 -5.81
N TYR A 45 -11.55 -17.14 -4.74
CA TYR A 45 -11.34 -17.57 -3.36
C TYR A 45 -12.69 -17.62 -2.63
N LYS A 46 -13.04 -18.74 -2.08
CA LYS A 46 -14.25 -18.90 -1.24
C LYS A 46 -13.84 -18.99 0.23
N GLY A 47 -14.55 -18.26 1.08
CA GLY A 47 -14.28 -18.29 2.51
C GLY A 47 -15.34 -17.62 3.35
N THR A 48 -15.08 -17.57 4.66
CA THR A 48 -15.95 -16.92 5.64
C THR A 48 -15.25 -15.70 6.21
N VAL A 49 -15.95 -14.59 6.30
CA VAL A 49 -15.45 -13.35 6.89
C VAL A 49 -15.26 -13.55 8.40
N GLU A 50 -14.04 -13.36 8.89
CA GLU A 50 -13.73 -13.39 10.33
C GLU A 50 -13.75 -12.00 10.94
N GLU A 51 -13.31 -11.00 10.18
CA GLU A 51 -13.19 -9.62 10.65
C GLU A 51 -13.37 -8.66 9.47
N VAL A 52 -14.03 -7.53 9.74
CA VAL A 52 -14.05 -6.36 8.86
C VAL A 52 -13.18 -5.29 9.50
N ARG A 53 -12.25 -4.72 8.75
CA ARG A 53 -11.22 -3.82 9.28
C ARG A 53 -11.02 -2.62 8.37
N ASP A 54 -11.11 -1.42 8.94
CA ASP A 54 -10.67 -0.19 8.30
C ASP A 54 -9.28 0.18 8.82
N ARG A 55 -8.34 0.45 7.92
CA ARG A 55 -6.98 0.87 8.29
C ARG A 55 -6.37 1.80 7.25
N GLN A 56 -5.33 2.54 7.64
CA GLN A 56 -4.53 3.30 6.68
C GLN A 56 -3.96 2.36 5.63
N CYS A 57 -4.16 2.70 4.36
CA CYS A 57 -3.79 1.85 3.25
C CYS A 57 -3.30 2.68 2.06
N PRO A 58 -2.03 2.52 1.63
CA PRO A 58 -1.50 3.24 0.46
C PRO A 58 -2.27 2.97 -0.82
N VAL A 59 -2.85 1.77 -0.97
CA VAL A 59 -3.68 1.42 -2.14
C VAL A 59 -4.90 2.32 -2.25
N SER A 60 -5.49 2.67 -1.11
CA SER A 60 -6.69 3.51 -1.05
C SER A 60 -6.39 5.02 -1.03
N GLY A 61 -5.13 5.40 -0.92
CA GLY A 61 -4.74 6.80 -0.74
C GLY A 61 -5.20 7.40 0.60
N GLY A 62 -5.49 6.56 1.59
CA GLY A 62 -6.01 6.94 2.90
C GLY A 62 -6.55 5.72 3.66
N MET A 63 -7.73 5.85 4.26
CA MET A 63 -8.39 4.70 4.91
C MET A 63 -8.92 3.72 3.87
N GLY A 64 -8.53 2.46 3.99
CA GLY A 64 -9.01 1.35 3.18
C GLY A 64 -9.82 0.35 4.02
N SER A 65 -10.85 -0.21 3.40
CA SER A 65 -11.66 -1.29 3.99
C SER A 65 -11.09 -2.64 3.57
N HIS A 66 -10.95 -3.52 4.55
CA HIS A 66 -10.35 -4.84 4.41
C HIS A 66 -11.24 -5.90 5.10
N LEU A 67 -11.13 -7.13 4.60
CA LEU A 67 -11.67 -8.31 5.28
C LEU A 67 -10.51 -9.22 5.69
N ILE A 68 -10.67 -9.90 6.82
CA ILE A 68 -9.92 -11.11 7.10
C ILE A 68 -10.81 -12.28 6.72
N LEU A 69 -10.39 -13.02 5.71
CA LEU A 69 -11.14 -14.13 5.13
C LEU A 69 -10.52 -15.46 5.56
N ARG A 70 -11.31 -16.32 6.18
CA ARG A 70 -10.93 -17.71 6.48
C ARG A 70 -11.16 -18.57 5.25
N LEU A 71 -10.09 -19.09 4.67
CA LEU A 71 -10.12 -20.00 3.52
C LEU A 71 -10.23 -21.47 3.93
N SER A 72 -9.66 -21.83 5.09
CA SER A 72 -9.71 -23.17 5.67
C SER A 72 -9.55 -23.10 7.19
N ALA A 73 -9.61 -24.25 7.89
CA ALA A 73 -9.47 -24.29 9.35
C ALA A 73 -8.18 -23.62 9.88
N SER A 74 -7.10 -23.63 9.08
CA SER A 74 -5.77 -23.13 9.48
C SER A 74 -5.28 -21.93 8.65
N LYS A 75 -6.06 -21.46 7.66
CA LYS A 75 -5.61 -20.41 6.74
C LYS A 75 -6.59 -19.25 6.67
N THR A 76 -6.10 -18.07 7.03
CA THR A 76 -6.75 -16.79 6.78
C THR A 76 -5.93 -15.96 5.79
N ILE A 77 -6.58 -15.02 5.11
CA ILE A 77 -5.94 -14.08 4.21
C ILE A 77 -6.62 -12.73 4.32
N GLU A 78 -5.83 -11.66 4.20
CA GLU A 78 -6.37 -10.31 4.11
C GLU A 78 -6.89 -10.04 2.69
N VAL A 79 -8.04 -9.40 2.59
CA VAL A 79 -8.66 -8.97 1.33
C VAL A 79 -8.82 -7.47 1.35
N HIS A 80 -8.17 -6.76 0.45
CA HIS A 80 -8.39 -5.32 0.25
C HIS A 80 -9.60 -5.12 -0.67
N LEU A 81 -10.56 -4.35 -0.20
CA LEU A 81 -11.78 -4.02 -0.94
C LEU A 81 -11.61 -2.74 -1.76
N ALA A 82 -11.67 -1.60 -1.09
CA ALA A 82 -11.69 -0.27 -1.66
C ALA A 82 -11.34 0.77 -0.58
N SER A 83 -11.38 2.04 -0.95
CA SER A 83 -11.35 3.10 0.06
C SER A 83 -12.56 2.99 0.98
N THR A 84 -12.38 3.26 2.27
CA THR A 84 -13.48 3.24 3.26
C THR A 84 -14.58 4.23 2.88
N LYS A 85 -14.21 5.36 2.26
CA LYS A 85 -15.18 6.34 1.76
C LYS A 85 -16.11 5.73 0.71
N PHE A 86 -15.57 4.97 -0.25
CA PHE A 86 -16.35 4.29 -1.27
C PHE A 86 -17.28 3.23 -0.66
N VAL A 87 -16.74 2.37 0.20
CA VAL A 87 -17.50 1.31 0.87
C VAL A 87 -18.69 1.88 1.63
N LYS A 88 -18.50 2.98 2.35
CA LYS A 88 -19.58 3.67 3.10
C LYS A 88 -20.57 4.38 2.17
N ALA A 89 -20.11 5.01 1.10
CA ALA A 89 -20.98 5.75 0.18
C ALA A 89 -21.98 4.84 -0.55
N TYR A 90 -21.61 3.58 -0.78
CA TYR A 90 -22.45 2.59 -1.45
C TYR A 90 -23.04 1.54 -0.52
N ASP A 91 -22.90 1.75 0.80
CA ASP A 91 -23.42 0.82 1.83
C ASP A 91 -23.00 -0.64 1.61
N LEU A 92 -21.74 -0.84 1.25
CA LEU A 92 -21.18 -2.16 0.98
C LEU A 92 -20.78 -2.84 2.29
N VAL A 93 -21.78 -3.32 3.03
CA VAL A 93 -21.60 -3.87 4.39
C VAL A 93 -21.31 -5.37 4.34
N PHE A 94 -20.18 -5.77 4.93
CA PHE A 94 -19.85 -7.16 5.25
C PHE A 94 -19.82 -7.34 6.76
N SER A 95 -20.13 -8.56 7.20
CA SER A 95 -20.15 -8.90 8.62
C SER A 95 -19.39 -10.20 8.88
N LYS A 96 -18.88 -10.33 10.10
CA LYS A 96 -18.31 -11.61 10.57
C LYS A 96 -19.33 -12.72 10.38
N GLY A 97 -18.90 -13.84 9.79
CA GLY A 97 -19.75 -14.98 9.50
C GLY A 97 -20.28 -15.01 8.06
N ASP A 98 -20.19 -13.92 7.31
CA ASP A 98 -20.58 -13.90 5.91
C ASP A 98 -19.77 -14.92 5.10
N VAL A 99 -20.43 -15.77 4.33
CA VAL A 99 -19.79 -16.66 3.38
C VAL A 99 -19.71 -15.92 2.06
N VAL A 100 -18.49 -15.73 1.55
CA VAL A 100 -18.26 -14.94 0.34
C VAL A 100 -17.39 -15.67 -0.66
N THR A 101 -17.54 -15.28 -1.91
CA THR A 101 -16.66 -15.67 -3.01
C THR A 101 -15.98 -14.42 -3.55
N VAL A 102 -14.65 -14.36 -3.46
CA VAL A 102 -13.84 -13.24 -3.88
C VAL A 102 -13.16 -13.57 -5.19
N VAL A 103 -13.30 -12.72 -6.18
CA VAL A 103 -12.49 -12.73 -7.41
C VAL A 103 -11.47 -11.63 -7.31
N GLY A 104 -10.19 -11.97 -7.41
CA GLY A 104 -9.12 -11.00 -7.24
C GLY A 104 -7.74 -11.57 -7.50
N THR A 105 -6.74 -10.69 -7.42
CA THR A 105 -5.35 -11.07 -7.56
C THR A 105 -4.66 -11.11 -6.20
N LYS A 106 -3.84 -12.14 -5.99
CA LYS A 106 -3.04 -12.30 -4.77
C LYS A 106 -1.70 -11.61 -4.96
N VAL A 107 -1.33 -10.76 -4.03
CA VAL A 107 -0.12 -9.96 -4.04
C VAL A 107 0.60 -10.03 -2.70
N GLN A 108 1.90 -9.80 -2.67
CA GLN A 108 2.63 -9.48 -1.45
C GLN A 108 2.54 -7.98 -1.22
N PHE A 109 1.90 -7.57 -0.14
CA PHE A 109 1.70 -6.17 0.19
C PHE A 109 1.99 -5.92 1.66
N GLU A 110 2.89 -4.97 1.96
CA GLU A 110 3.34 -4.66 3.33
C GLU A 110 3.84 -5.92 4.09
N GLY A 111 4.49 -6.85 3.38
CA GLY A 111 5.01 -8.09 3.95
C GLY A 111 3.97 -9.18 4.19
N VAL A 112 2.72 -8.97 3.78
CA VAL A 112 1.60 -9.91 3.98
C VAL A 112 1.00 -10.30 2.64
N GLU A 113 0.65 -11.59 2.50
CA GLU A 113 -0.11 -12.08 1.35
C GLU A 113 -1.54 -11.53 1.42
N THR A 114 -1.92 -10.72 0.42
CA THR A 114 -3.19 -9.99 0.38
C THR A 114 -3.89 -10.24 -0.95
N ILE A 115 -5.20 -10.41 -0.95
CA ILE A 115 -6.01 -10.41 -2.16
C ILE A 115 -6.50 -8.99 -2.44
N PHE A 116 -6.19 -8.45 -3.61
CA PHE A 116 -6.85 -7.25 -4.12
C PHE A 116 -8.14 -7.69 -4.81
N ALA A 117 -9.28 -7.41 -4.18
CA ALA A 117 -10.56 -7.84 -4.70
C ALA A 117 -10.97 -7.01 -5.94
N ARG A 118 -11.44 -7.68 -6.99
CA ARG A 118 -12.16 -7.05 -8.09
C ARG A 118 -13.66 -7.11 -7.84
N GLU A 119 -14.16 -8.25 -7.40
CA GLU A 119 -15.56 -8.42 -7.04
C GLU A 119 -15.70 -9.43 -5.89
N ILE A 120 -16.77 -9.28 -5.14
CA ILE A 120 -17.15 -10.22 -4.07
C ILE A 120 -18.63 -10.56 -4.23
N THR A 121 -18.94 -11.84 -4.23
CA THR A 121 -20.31 -12.35 -4.21
C THR A 121 -20.64 -12.87 -2.80
N ARG A 122 -21.79 -12.43 -2.28
CA ARG A 122 -22.38 -12.91 -1.04
C ARG A 122 -23.86 -13.22 -1.31
N GLY A 123 -24.27 -14.48 -1.15
CA GLY A 123 -25.61 -14.91 -1.54
C GLY A 123 -25.85 -14.67 -3.02
N GLY A 124 -26.88 -13.91 -3.37
CA GLY A 124 -27.21 -13.53 -4.75
C GLY A 124 -26.66 -12.17 -5.19
N GLU A 125 -25.90 -11.48 -4.33
CA GLU A 125 -25.40 -10.12 -4.56
C GLU A 125 -23.94 -10.13 -4.95
N THR A 126 -23.56 -9.33 -5.96
CA THR A 126 -22.17 -9.12 -6.36
C THR A 126 -21.78 -7.66 -6.20
N PHE A 127 -20.73 -7.42 -5.43
CA PHE A 127 -20.14 -6.11 -5.16
C PHE A 127 -18.89 -5.97 -6.02
N VAL A 128 -18.80 -4.90 -6.81
CA VAL A 128 -17.68 -4.64 -7.71
C VAL A 128 -16.81 -3.52 -7.15
N PHE A 129 -15.50 -3.74 -7.10
CA PHE A 129 -14.51 -2.79 -6.61
C PHE A 129 -13.51 -2.36 -7.69
N ARG A 130 -13.38 -3.13 -8.76
CA ARG A 130 -12.53 -2.82 -9.91
C ARG A 130 -13.25 -3.15 -11.19
N ASP A 131 -12.92 -2.42 -12.25
CA ASP A 131 -13.47 -2.66 -13.57
C ASP A 131 -12.94 -3.97 -14.20
N LYS A 132 -13.35 -4.23 -15.44
CA LYS A 132 -12.95 -5.42 -16.21
C LYS A 132 -11.42 -5.51 -16.44
N ASP A 133 -10.71 -4.40 -16.39
CA ASP A 133 -9.28 -4.32 -16.61
C ASP A 133 -8.48 -4.31 -15.29
N GLY A 134 -9.18 -4.36 -14.15
CA GLY A 134 -8.60 -4.37 -12.82
C GLY A 134 -8.32 -2.98 -12.25
N ALA A 135 -8.73 -1.92 -12.94
CA ALA A 135 -8.59 -0.56 -12.40
C ALA A 135 -9.61 -0.29 -11.29
N PRO A 136 -9.23 0.41 -10.21
CA PRO A 136 -10.15 0.81 -9.14
C PRO A 136 -11.30 1.66 -9.67
N ILE A 137 -12.50 1.47 -9.12
CA ILE A 137 -13.68 2.31 -9.42
C ILE A 137 -14.04 3.23 -8.24
N TRP A 138 -13.17 3.34 -7.25
CA TRP A 138 -13.32 4.25 -6.10
C TRP A 138 -12.41 5.47 -6.18
#